data_8cf115af700fefb1bc425f5ce83b8bbc
#
_entry.id   8cf115af700fefb1bc425f5ce83b8bbc
#
_cell.length_a   1.000
_cell.length_b   1.000
_cell.length_c   1.000
_cell.angle_alpha   90.00
_cell.angle_beta   90.00
_cell.angle_gamma   90.00
#
_symmetry.space_group_name_H-M   'P 1'
#
loop_
_entity.id
_entity.type
_entity.pdbx_description
1 polymer ?
#
loop_
_entity_poly.entity_id
_entity_poly.type
_entity_poly.pdbx_seq_one_letter_code
_entity_poly.pdbx_strand_id
1 'polypeptide(L)'
;MNRRTAIEVREKTRLAKIMADRLNGYRILILETREEAQFSRLLTEQGADVLQCPMFAIHDVPDPAPVEAWIARSIERPLDDLVLMTGEGLRRLMKVARHSGLDQKFVAALKVPRKFARGPKPGRALREIGLEPQMTTQKPTSEGVIEMLARLDLSGHRVGLQLYPDKDHAALIGPIAAQGAEVDAVTPYVYDAQAADANIAAAIEEMAEGKIDAIALTNLGQVRRLIEVARAKGREARLREGLARTPIASVGPAVSDELKSHGLRTDIYPANNAYFMKPLISAMAAALGKNPPRAGVR
;
A
#
# COMPACT_ATOMS: atom_id res chain seq x y z
N MET A 1 11.76 15.09 -43.32
CA MET A 1 11.27 14.01 -42.46
C MET A 1 10.63 12.96 -43.38
N ASN A 2 11.24 11.78 -43.46
CA ASN A 2 10.94 10.78 -44.48
C ASN A 2 9.59 10.13 -44.21
N ARG A 3 8.75 9.89 -45.25
CA ARG A 3 7.42 9.26 -45.14
C ARG A 3 7.45 7.89 -44.37
N ARG A 4 8.54 7.14 -44.47
CA ARG A 4 8.77 5.89 -43.72
C ARG A 4 8.81 6.12 -42.20
N THR A 5 9.52 7.13 -41.73
CA THR A 5 9.63 7.44 -40.30
C THR A 5 8.30 7.88 -39.69
N ALA A 6 7.46 8.60 -40.48
CA ALA A 6 6.14 9.02 -40.05
C ALA A 6 5.14 7.85 -39.93
N ILE A 7 5.26 6.84 -40.82
CA ILE A 7 4.44 5.62 -40.77
C ILE A 7 4.84 4.76 -39.56
N GLU A 8 6.14 4.53 -39.33
CA GLU A 8 6.64 3.78 -38.18
C GLU A 8 6.28 4.43 -36.83
N VAL A 9 6.32 5.75 -36.72
CA VAL A 9 5.89 6.48 -35.52
C VAL A 9 4.39 6.34 -35.31
N ARG A 10 3.57 6.45 -36.37
CA ARG A 10 2.11 6.25 -36.28
C ARG A 10 1.74 4.81 -35.89
N GLU A 11 2.45 3.83 -36.43
CA GLU A 11 2.22 2.42 -36.14
C GLU A 11 2.65 2.05 -34.71
N LYS A 12 3.80 2.55 -34.24
CA LYS A 12 4.22 2.45 -32.83
C LYS A 12 3.23 3.13 -31.89
N THR A 13 2.73 4.32 -32.22
CA THR A 13 1.74 5.03 -31.42
C THR A 13 0.40 4.29 -31.40
N ARG A 14 -0.02 3.70 -32.54
CA ARG A 14 -1.24 2.88 -32.64
C ARG A 14 -1.12 1.59 -31.84
N LEU A 15 0.01 0.89 -31.93
CA LEU A 15 0.31 -0.31 -31.16
C LEU A 15 0.40 -0.01 -29.65
N ALA A 16 1.04 1.10 -29.27
CA ALA A 16 1.09 1.56 -27.89
C ALA A 16 -0.33 1.87 -27.34
N LYS A 17 -1.18 2.49 -28.16
CA LYS A 17 -2.57 2.78 -27.80
C LYS A 17 -3.42 1.51 -27.67
N ILE A 18 -3.27 0.55 -28.61
CA ILE A 18 -3.94 -0.76 -28.55
C ILE A 18 -3.45 -1.58 -27.34
N MET A 19 -2.21 -1.39 -26.90
CA MET A 19 -1.67 -2.02 -25.68
C MET A 19 -2.12 -1.30 -24.40
N ALA A 20 -2.46 -0.02 -24.47
CA ALA A 20 -2.91 0.79 -23.34
C ALA A 20 -4.41 0.64 -23.02
N ASP A 21 -5.23 0.17 -23.98
CA ASP A 21 -6.70 0.10 -23.83
C ASP A 21 -7.21 -1.34 -23.65
N ARG A 22 -6.37 -2.26 -23.20
CA ARG A 22 -6.74 -3.69 -23.08
C ARG A 22 -7.78 -4.01 -22.01
N LEU A 23 -7.95 -3.14 -21.05
CA LEU A 23 -8.95 -3.26 -19.98
C LEU A 23 -10.09 -2.25 -20.14
N ASN A 24 -10.23 -1.67 -21.33
CA ASN A 24 -11.28 -0.69 -21.59
C ASN A 24 -12.68 -1.29 -21.39
N GLY A 25 -13.48 -0.62 -20.55
CA GLY A 25 -14.83 -1.07 -20.20
C GLY A 25 -14.90 -2.13 -19.10
N TYR A 26 -13.77 -2.66 -18.62
CA TYR A 26 -13.77 -3.57 -17.48
C TYR A 26 -13.79 -2.81 -16.16
N ARG A 27 -14.69 -3.20 -15.26
CA ARG A 27 -14.76 -2.69 -13.90
C ARG A 27 -14.03 -3.63 -12.94
N ILE A 28 -12.93 -3.15 -12.37
CA ILE A 28 -12.01 -3.94 -11.56
C ILE A 28 -12.05 -3.49 -10.10
N LEU A 29 -12.37 -4.43 -9.20
CA LEU A 29 -12.31 -4.22 -7.77
C LEU A 29 -10.88 -4.39 -7.27
N ILE A 30 -10.38 -3.40 -6.50
CA ILE A 30 -9.12 -3.49 -5.77
C ILE A 30 -9.34 -3.23 -4.28
N LEU A 31 -8.66 -4.01 -3.45
CA LEU A 31 -8.69 -3.90 -1.98
C LEU A 31 -7.38 -3.30 -1.41
N GLU A 32 -6.57 -2.71 -2.29
CA GLU A 32 -5.29 -2.13 -1.89
C GLU A 32 -5.51 -0.87 -1.05
N THR A 33 -4.74 -0.73 0.03
CA THR A 33 -4.85 0.42 0.94
C THR A 33 -3.64 1.35 0.83
N ARG A 34 -2.42 0.77 0.85
CA ARG A 34 -1.18 1.56 0.97
C ARG A 34 -0.65 2.05 -0.37
N GLU A 35 -0.91 1.30 -1.44
CA GLU A 35 -0.49 1.62 -2.81
C GLU A 35 -1.68 1.79 -3.75
N GLU A 36 -2.84 2.08 -3.17
CA GLU A 36 -4.12 2.23 -3.86
C GLU A 36 -4.02 3.17 -5.06
N ALA A 37 -3.52 4.38 -4.85
CA ALA A 37 -3.39 5.39 -5.91
C ALA A 37 -2.47 4.93 -7.06
N GLN A 38 -1.38 4.21 -6.74
CA GLN A 38 -0.48 3.67 -7.76
C GLN A 38 -1.13 2.52 -8.52
N PHE A 39 -1.80 1.60 -7.82
CA PHE A 39 -2.42 0.44 -8.44
C PHE A 39 -3.62 0.86 -9.30
N SER A 40 -4.46 1.75 -8.77
CA SER A 40 -5.58 2.35 -9.51
C SER A 40 -5.10 3.04 -10.78
N ARG A 41 -4.09 3.92 -10.67
CA ARG A 41 -3.52 4.60 -11.84
C ARG A 41 -3.04 3.62 -12.91
N LEU A 42 -2.29 2.59 -12.52
CA LEU A 42 -1.77 1.59 -13.47
C LEU A 42 -2.88 0.82 -14.18
N LEU A 43 -4.00 0.52 -13.50
CA LEU A 43 -5.17 -0.12 -14.10
C LEU A 43 -5.91 0.84 -15.04
N THR A 44 -6.07 2.10 -14.63
CA THR A 44 -6.72 3.16 -15.44
C THR A 44 -5.90 3.47 -16.69
N GLU A 45 -4.56 3.43 -16.63
CA GLU A 45 -3.68 3.54 -17.80
C GLU A 45 -3.89 2.41 -18.82
N GLN A 46 -4.51 1.29 -18.40
CA GLN A 46 -4.95 0.19 -19.30
C GLN A 46 -6.43 0.30 -19.68
N GLY A 47 -7.09 1.40 -19.33
CA GLY A 47 -8.49 1.68 -19.68
C GLY A 47 -9.53 1.15 -18.69
N ALA A 48 -9.13 0.55 -17.56
CA ALA A 48 -10.08 -0.01 -16.60
C ALA A 48 -10.84 1.08 -15.82
N ASP A 49 -12.11 0.80 -15.52
CA ASP A 49 -12.87 1.45 -14.44
C ASP A 49 -12.49 0.78 -13.11
N VAL A 50 -11.95 1.52 -12.16
CA VAL A 50 -11.41 0.95 -10.92
C VAL A 50 -12.30 1.27 -9.74
N LEU A 51 -12.94 0.23 -9.18
CA LEU A 51 -13.62 0.33 -7.89
C LEU A 51 -12.58 0.16 -6.76
N GLN A 52 -12.28 1.27 -6.11
CA GLN A 52 -11.37 1.31 -4.97
C GLN A 52 -12.12 0.98 -3.69
N CYS A 53 -11.70 -0.09 -3.01
CA CYS A 53 -12.28 -0.53 -1.75
C CYS A 53 -11.17 -0.88 -0.77
N PRO A 54 -10.47 0.13 -0.19
CA PRO A 54 -9.38 -0.11 0.74
C PRO A 54 -9.86 -0.87 1.99
N MET A 55 -9.05 -1.83 2.45
CA MET A 55 -9.39 -2.69 3.60
C MET A 55 -9.48 -1.93 4.93
N PHE A 56 -8.78 -0.82 5.02
CA PHE A 56 -8.73 0.04 6.20
C PHE A 56 -8.79 1.48 5.74
N ALA A 57 -9.60 2.29 6.38
CA ALA A 57 -9.46 3.73 6.29
C ALA A 57 -8.25 4.15 7.14
N ILE A 58 -7.44 5.06 6.64
CA ILE A 58 -6.29 5.63 7.36
C ILE A 58 -6.69 7.03 7.80
N HIS A 59 -6.87 7.21 9.10
CA HIS A 59 -7.25 8.49 9.69
C HIS A 59 -6.09 9.12 10.48
N ASP A 60 -6.14 10.43 10.64
CA ASP A 60 -5.32 11.12 11.63
C ASP A 60 -5.64 10.55 13.02
N VAL A 61 -4.68 10.62 13.93
CA VAL A 61 -4.95 10.27 15.34
C VAL A 61 -6.09 11.16 15.88
N PRO A 62 -7.01 10.62 16.70
CA PRO A 62 -8.09 11.41 17.29
C PRO A 62 -7.59 12.55 18.16
N ASP A 63 -6.49 12.31 18.87
CA ASP A 63 -5.78 13.34 19.67
C ASP A 63 -4.40 13.57 19.03
N PRO A 64 -4.15 14.75 18.44
CA PRO A 64 -2.85 15.08 17.85
C PRO A 64 -1.78 15.48 18.88
N ALA A 65 -2.15 15.80 20.13
CA ALA A 65 -1.23 16.32 21.11
C ALA A 65 0.01 15.44 21.37
N PRO A 66 -0.06 14.11 21.45
CA PRO A 66 1.13 13.27 21.58
C PRO A 66 2.08 13.37 20.37
N VAL A 67 1.52 13.52 19.15
CA VAL A 67 2.30 13.68 17.91
C VAL A 67 2.95 15.05 17.86
N GLU A 68 2.22 16.11 18.21
CA GLU A 68 2.73 17.48 18.32
C GLU A 68 3.87 17.56 19.33
N ALA A 69 3.68 16.95 20.50
CA ALA A 69 4.71 16.89 21.54
C ALA A 69 5.97 16.15 21.06
N TRP A 70 5.83 15.06 20.30
CA TRP A 70 6.96 14.35 19.72
C TRP A 70 7.72 15.22 18.69
N ILE A 71 6.99 15.95 17.83
CA ILE A 71 7.57 16.89 16.87
C ILE A 71 8.33 18.00 17.60
N ALA A 72 7.72 18.62 18.64
CA ALA A 72 8.34 19.66 19.43
C ALA A 72 9.63 19.16 20.10
N ARG A 73 9.59 17.99 20.75
CA ARG A 73 10.79 17.37 21.35
C ARG A 73 11.89 17.08 20.35
N SER A 74 11.53 16.68 19.13
CA SER A 74 12.49 16.40 18.05
C SER A 74 13.16 17.70 17.53
N ILE A 75 12.49 18.84 17.64
CA ILE A 75 13.03 20.15 17.29
C ILE A 75 13.94 20.68 18.42
N GLU A 76 13.51 20.57 19.67
CA GLU A 76 14.21 21.10 20.84
C GLU A 76 15.45 20.29 21.20
N ARG A 77 15.34 18.97 21.12
CA ARG A 77 16.42 18.02 21.38
C ARG A 77 16.58 17.11 20.13
N PRO A 78 17.58 17.36 19.29
CA PRO A 78 17.78 16.60 18.08
C PRO A 78 17.90 15.09 18.34
N LEU A 79 17.40 14.30 17.37
CA LEU A 79 17.59 12.86 17.33
C LEU A 79 19.00 12.57 16.78
N ASP A 80 19.60 11.46 17.20
CA ASP A 80 20.80 10.91 16.59
C ASP A 80 20.42 10.03 15.40
N ASP A 81 19.33 9.30 15.55
CA ASP A 81 18.81 8.37 14.54
C ASP A 81 17.30 8.54 14.34
N LEU A 82 16.85 8.45 13.11
CA LEU A 82 15.43 8.44 12.74
C LEU A 82 15.09 7.18 11.97
N VAL A 83 14.22 6.35 12.52
CA VAL A 83 13.73 5.12 11.89
C VAL A 83 12.31 5.32 11.40
N LEU A 84 12.10 5.16 10.11
CA LEU A 84 10.79 5.32 9.47
C LEU A 84 10.24 3.97 9.02
N MET A 85 9.16 3.53 9.65
CA MET A 85 8.50 2.27 9.34
C MET A 85 7.55 2.41 8.14
N THR A 86 6.96 3.60 7.90
CA THR A 86 6.04 3.82 6.79
C THR A 86 6.18 5.21 6.17
N GLY A 87 5.96 5.31 4.85
CA GLY A 87 5.89 6.62 4.19
C GLY A 87 4.67 7.44 4.63
N GLU A 88 3.56 6.77 4.91
CA GLU A 88 2.35 7.41 5.45
C GLU A 88 2.63 8.08 6.81
N GLY A 89 3.37 7.41 7.69
CA GLY A 89 3.73 7.98 8.98
C GLY A 89 4.48 9.30 8.85
N LEU A 90 5.49 9.38 7.98
CA LEU A 90 6.20 10.65 7.75
C LEU A 90 5.28 11.73 7.17
N ARG A 91 4.39 11.39 6.22
CA ARG A 91 3.43 12.36 5.66
C ARG A 91 2.47 12.89 6.73
N ARG A 92 2.02 12.03 7.66
CA ARG A 92 1.17 12.44 8.79
C ARG A 92 1.92 13.33 9.78
N LEU A 93 3.16 13.00 10.11
CA LEU A 93 4.02 13.89 10.92
C LEU A 93 4.15 15.27 10.26
N MET A 94 4.42 15.31 8.95
CA MET A 94 4.51 16.56 8.20
C MET A 94 3.17 17.31 8.14
N LYS A 95 2.04 16.61 8.08
CA LYS A 95 0.71 17.21 8.14
C LYS A 95 0.48 17.90 9.48
N VAL A 96 0.77 17.21 10.58
CA VAL A 96 0.67 17.78 11.95
C VAL A 96 1.61 18.95 12.10
N ALA A 97 2.88 18.83 11.70
CA ALA A 97 3.86 19.92 11.78
C ALA A 97 3.39 21.18 11.03
N ARG A 98 2.78 21.04 9.83
CA ARG A 98 2.21 22.17 9.08
C ARG A 98 1.05 22.82 9.82
N HIS A 99 0.17 22.00 10.40
CA HIS A 99 -1.00 22.49 11.14
C HIS A 99 -0.58 23.35 12.36
N SER A 100 0.52 22.94 13.00
CA SER A 100 1.10 23.66 14.16
C SER A 100 2.10 24.76 13.76
N GLY A 101 2.31 25.04 12.45
CA GLY A 101 3.28 26.04 11.97
C GLY A 101 4.74 25.68 12.23
N LEU A 102 5.05 24.40 12.44
CA LEU A 102 6.38 23.90 12.78
C LEU A 102 7.09 23.17 11.62
N ASP A 103 6.49 23.10 10.44
CA ASP A 103 6.95 22.28 9.31
C ASP A 103 8.38 22.58 8.88
N GLN A 104 8.77 23.87 8.77
CA GLN A 104 10.12 24.25 8.37
C GLN A 104 11.15 23.89 9.46
N LYS A 105 10.82 24.14 10.74
CA LYS A 105 11.68 23.79 11.88
C LYS A 105 11.82 22.26 11.99
N PHE A 106 10.73 21.52 11.78
CA PHE A 106 10.74 20.08 11.84
C PHE A 106 11.58 19.47 10.69
N VAL A 107 11.43 19.94 9.44
CA VAL A 107 12.28 19.50 8.34
C VAL A 107 13.76 19.82 8.61
N ALA A 108 14.06 21.00 9.21
CA ALA A 108 15.43 21.34 9.60
C ALA A 108 15.97 20.37 10.67
N ALA A 109 15.17 20.03 11.69
CA ALA A 109 15.53 19.05 12.71
C ALA A 109 15.76 17.64 12.10
N LEU A 110 14.95 17.22 11.12
CA LEU A 110 15.10 15.94 10.43
C LEU A 110 16.34 15.85 9.51
N LYS A 111 17.04 16.95 9.25
CA LYS A 111 18.34 16.91 8.51
C LYS A 111 19.44 16.29 9.35
N VAL A 112 19.42 16.48 10.66
CA VAL A 112 20.47 16.12 11.60
C VAL A 112 20.65 14.60 11.76
N PRO A 113 19.61 13.80 12.13
CA PRO A 113 19.79 12.38 12.42
C PRO A 113 20.21 11.56 11.22
N ARG A 114 20.84 10.42 11.46
CA ARG A 114 20.93 9.35 10.46
C ARG A 114 19.53 8.83 10.19
N LYS A 115 19.15 8.63 8.93
CA LYS A 115 17.78 8.24 8.54
C LYS A 115 17.76 6.83 8.01
N PHE A 116 16.91 6.00 8.60
CA PHE A 116 16.74 4.59 8.28
C PHE A 116 15.32 4.33 7.80
N ALA A 117 15.21 3.73 6.64
CA ALA A 117 13.92 3.40 6.04
C ALA A 117 13.68 1.88 6.04
N ARG A 118 12.51 1.43 6.54
CA ARG A 118 12.13 0.02 6.45
C ARG A 118 12.00 -0.49 5.02
N GLY A 119 11.90 0.38 4.04
CA GLY A 119 11.74 0.00 2.65
C GLY A 119 11.60 1.22 1.74
N PRO A 120 11.27 1.02 0.46
CA PRO A 120 11.25 2.11 -0.53
C PRO A 120 10.19 3.19 -0.26
N LYS A 121 9.08 2.85 0.41
CA LYS A 121 7.99 3.81 0.67
C LYS A 121 8.39 4.93 1.64
N PRO A 122 9.00 4.66 2.82
CA PRO A 122 9.54 5.70 3.68
C PRO A 122 10.63 6.53 3.00
N GLY A 123 11.52 5.90 2.21
CA GLY A 123 12.54 6.62 1.44
C GLY A 123 11.93 7.60 0.43
N ARG A 124 10.83 7.22 -0.25
CA ARG A 124 10.10 8.13 -1.13
C ARG A 124 9.52 9.32 -0.37
N ALA A 125 8.92 9.08 0.80
CA ALA A 125 8.37 10.15 1.62
C ALA A 125 9.45 11.12 2.14
N LEU A 126 10.67 10.64 2.43
CA LEU A 126 11.80 11.51 2.73
C LEU A 126 12.15 12.42 1.55
N ARG A 127 12.17 11.89 0.31
CA ARG A 127 12.47 12.69 -0.89
C ARG A 127 11.43 13.78 -1.14
N GLU A 128 10.17 13.55 -0.79
CA GLU A 128 9.08 14.53 -0.89
C GLU A 128 9.36 15.80 -0.06
N ILE A 129 10.22 15.70 0.98
CA ILE A 129 10.64 16.81 1.82
C ILE A 129 12.13 17.17 1.64
N GLY A 130 12.75 16.72 0.54
CA GLY A 130 14.14 17.02 0.20
C GLY A 130 15.19 16.30 1.05
N LEU A 131 14.86 15.15 1.63
CA LEU A 131 15.75 14.33 2.43
C LEU A 131 15.93 12.93 1.82
N GLU A 132 17.04 12.26 2.17
CA GLU A 132 17.35 10.91 1.73
C GLU A 132 17.62 9.98 2.92
N PRO A 133 17.25 8.71 2.85
CA PRO A 133 17.67 7.73 3.83
C PRO A 133 19.16 7.39 3.65
N GLN A 134 19.92 7.29 4.73
CA GLN A 134 21.28 6.72 4.70
C GLN A 134 21.25 5.22 4.41
N MET A 135 20.26 4.53 4.96
CA MET A 135 20.10 3.09 4.72
C MET A 135 18.62 2.74 4.56
N THR A 136 18.38 1.78 3.69
CA THR A 136 17.07 1.14 3.53
C THR A 136 17.27 -0.37 3.69
N THR A 137 16.39 -1.04 4.44
CA THR A 137 16.52 -2.47 4.63
C THR A 137 16.28 -3.23 3.33
N GLN A 138 16.97 -4.34 3.14
CA GLN A 138 16.73 -5.26 2.03
C GLN A 138 15.45 -6.06 2.25
N LYS A 139 15.11 -6.36 3.51
CA LYS A 139 13.87 -7.00 3.92
C LYS A 139 12.95 -5.93 4.51
N PRO A 140 11.84 -5.55 3.85
CA PRO A 140 10.96 -4.47 4.31
C PRO A 140 10.02 -4.91 5.46
N THR A 141 10.62 -5.50 6.51
CA THR A 141 9.94 -6.00 7.71
C THR A 141 10.53 -5.37 8.97
N SER A 142 9.89 -5.56 10.12
CA SER A 142 10.42 -5.13 11.43
C SER A 142 11.73 -5.83 11.75
N GLU A 143 11.83 -7.13 11.45
CA GLU A 143 13.05 -7.93 11.61
C GLU A 143 14.19 -7.37 10.75
N GLY A 144 13.90 -6.98 9.51
CA GLY A 144 14.90 -6.34 8.64
C GLY A 144 15.40 -5.00 9.17
N VAL A 145 14.56 -4.24 9.88
CA VAL A 145 14.99 -3.01 10.58
C VAL A 145 15.90 -3.37 11.75
N ILE A 146 15.54 -4.36 12.56
CA ILE A 146 16.35 -4.82 13.68
C ILE A 146 17.72 -5.33 13.18
N GLU A 147 17.74 -6.18 12.13
CA GLU A 147 18.97 -6.68 11.51
C GLU A 147 19.88 -5.56 10.98
N MET A 148 19.27 -4.49 10.45
CA MET A 148 20.00 -3.32 9.95
C MET A 148 20.62 -2.51 11.10
N LEU A 149 19.83 -2.23 12.14
CA LEU A 149 20.25 -1.42 13.28
C LEU A 149 21.25 -2.17 14.19
N ALA A 150 21.17 -3.49 14.28
CA ALA A 150 22.11 -4.30 15.04
C ALA A 150 23.58 -4.23 14.54
N ARG A 151 23.80 -3.66 13.35
CA ARG A 151 25.14 -3.43 12.77
C ARG A 151 25.73 -2.06 13.14
N LEU A 152 24.99 -1.28 13.90
CA LEU A 152 25.36 0.08 14.27
C LEU A 152 25.57 0.17 15.78
N ASP A 153 26.41 1.10 16.20
CA ASP A 153 26.45 1.51 17.60
C ASP A 153 25.31 2.52 17.85
N LEU A 154 24.40 2.17 18.75
CA LEU A 154 23.29 2.99 19.20
C LEU A 154 23.41 3.36 20.69
N SER A 155 24.53 3.02 21.33
CA SER A 155 24.75 3.28 22.76
C SER A 155 24.67 4.78 23.06
N GLY A 156 23.76 5.16 23.95
CA GLY A 156 23.49 6.56 24.29
C GLY A 156 22.79 7.39 23.22
N HIS A 157 22.46 6.80 22.07
CA HIS A 157 21.74 7.51 21.01
C HIS A 157 20.27 7.69 21.35
N ARG A 158 19.72 8.84 20.97
CA ARG A 158 18.30 9.07 20.94
C ARG A 158 17.72 8.68 19.57
N VAL A 159 16.95 7.60 19.57
CA VAL A 159 16.37 7.01 18.35
C VAL A 159 14.90 7.41 18.23
N GLY A 160 14.58 8.29 17.30
CA GLY A 160 13.21 8.56 16.89
C GLY A 160 12.65 7.42 16.06
N LEU A 161 11.57 6.80 16.51
CA LEU A 161 10.96 5.65 15.84
C LEU A 161 9.53 5.96 15.41
N GLN A 162 9.33 6.21 14.10
CA GLN A 162 7.99 6.36 13.53
C GLN A 162 7.37 5.00 13.30
N LEU A 163 6.31 4.70 14.03
CA LEU A 163 5.56 3.45 14.02
C LEU A 163 4.33 3.53 13.11
N TYR A 164 3.75 2.37 12.82
CA TYR A 164 2.43 2.22 12.20
C TYR A 164 1.43 1.70 13.24
N PRO A 165 0.11 1.90 13.04
CA PRO A 165 -0.89 1.37 13.97
C PRO A 165 -0.79 -0.15 14.07
N ASP A 166 -0.48 -0.64 15.27
CA ASP A 166 -0.46 -2.04 15.62
C ASP A 166 -0.70 -2.15 17.14
N LYS A 167 -1.01 -3.34 17.61
CA LYS A 167 -1.33 -3.56 19.03
C LYS A 167 -0.09 -3.59 19.91
N ASP A 168 1.04 -4.06 19.37
CA ASP A 168 2.27 -4.23 20.11
C ASP A 168 3.51 -4.03 19.22
N HIS A 169 4.38 -3.12 19.64
CA HIS A 169 5.67 -2.85 19.02
C HIS A 169 6.87 -3.27 19.91
N ALA A 170 6.62 -3.96 21.02
CA ALA A 170 7.67 -4.36 21.96
C ALA A 170 8.76 -5.19 21.28
N ALA A 171 8.39 -6.08 20.36
CA ALA A 171 9.33 -6.88 19.57
C ALA A 171 10.25 -6.06 18.66
N LEU A 172 9.87 -4.82 18.31
CA LEU A 172 10.72 -3.89 17.54
C LEU A 172 11.50 -2.96 18.48
N ILE A 173 10.83 -2.40 19.47
CA ILE A 173 11.42 -1.41 20.40
C ILE A 173 12.47 -2.07 21.31
N GLY A 174 12.15 -3.24 21.86
CA GLY A 174 13.03 -3.94 22.82
C GLY A 174 14.45 -4.18 22.32
N PRO A 175 14.66 -4.77 21.14
CA PRO A 175 16.00 -4.97 20.58
C PRO A 175 16.77 -3.68 20.29
N ILE A 176 16.10 -2.57 19.98
CA ILE A 176 16.75 -1.26 19.76
C ILE A 176 17.18 -0.68 21.11
N ALA A 177 16.31 -0.69 22.11
CA ALA A 177 16.61 -0.22 23.45
C ALA A 177 17.71 -1.07 24.14
N ALA A 178 17.75 -2.38 23.87
CA ALA A 178 18.79 -3.29 24.39
C ALA A 178 20.20 -2.96 23.90
N GLN A 179 20.35 -2.17 22.84
CA GLN A 179 21.63 -1.63 22.37
C GLN A 179 22.07 -0.37 23.14
N GLY A 180 21.34 0.03 24.19
CA GLY A 180 21.63 1.24 24.97
C GLY A 180 21.02 2.53 24.38
N ALA A 181 20.10 2.42 23.45
CA ALA A 181 19.41 3.56 22.85
C ALA A 181 18.23 4.07 23.72
N GLU A 182 18.05 5.40 23.74
CA GLU A 182 16.81 6.04 24.19
C GLU A 182 15.82 6.07 23.03
N VAL A 183 14.80 5.18 23.05
CA VAL A 183 13.82 5.10 21.97
C VAL A 183 12.64 6.05 22.23
N ASP A 184 12.47 7.06 21.37
CA ASP A 184 11.35 7.99 21.36
C ASP A 184 10.41 7.65 20.19
N ALA A 185 9.37 6.86 20.48
CA ALA A 185 8.47 6.31 19.47
C ALA A 185 7.22 7.19 19.27
N VAL A 186 6.69 7.21 18.03
CA VAL A 186 5.45 7.91 17.67
C VAL A 186 4.64 7.14 16.64
N THR A 187 3.31 7.06 16.86
CA THR A 187 2.35 6.51 15.90
C THR A 187 1.43 7.64 15.43
N PRO A 188 1.66 8.24 14.25
CA PRO A 188 1.01 9.49 13.85
C PRO A 188 -0.32 9.31 13.11
N TYR A 189 -0.89 8.11 13.05
CA TYR A 189 -2.16 7.82 12.39
C TYR A 189 -2.79 6.54 12.96
N VAL A 190 -4.06 6.30 12.66
CA VAL A 190 -4.80 5.11 13.06
C VAL A 190 -5.41 4.40 11.85
N TYR A 191 -5.67 3.10 11.99
CA TYR A 191 -6.50 2.34 11.07
C TYR A 191 -7.93 2.30 11.59
N ASP A 192 -8.88 2.63 10.73
CA ASP A 192 -10.30 2.41 10.98
C ASP A 192 -10.78 1.25 10.08
N ALA A 193 -10.91 0.09 10.69
CA ALA A 193 -11.43 -1.08 10.00
C ALA A 193 -12.95 -0.97 9.79
N GLN A 194 -13.68 -0.36 10.73
CA GLN A 194 -15.14 -0.30 10.67
C GLN A 194 -15.65 0.62 9.57
N ALA A 195 -14.97 1.76 9.35
CA ALA A 195 -15.30 2.66 8.26
C ALA A 195 -15.15 1.98 6.88
N ALA A 196 -14.23 1.03 6.73
CA ALA A 196 -14.05 0.27 5.51
C ALA A 196 -15.09 -0.86 5.32
N ASP A 197 -15.69 -1.38 6.40
CA ASP A 197 -16.61 -2.52 6.35
C ASP A 197 -17.83 -2.27 5.45
N ALA A 198 -18.40 -1.09 5.51
CA ALA A 198 -19.57 -0.73 4.70
C ALA A 198 -19.24 -0.77 3.21
N ASN A 199 -18.06 -0.25 2.83
CA ASN A 199 -17.60 -0.23 1.43
C ASN A 199 -17.28 -1.65 0.94
N ILE A 200 -16.65 -2.47 1.78
CA ILE A 200 -16.36 -3.88 1.46
C ILE A 200 -17.68 -4.66 1.28
N ALA A 201 -18.65 -4.46 2.18
CA ALA A 201 -19.96 -5.12 2.07
C ALA A 201 -20.70 -4.68 0.79
N ALA A 202 -20.65 -3.40 0.42
CA ALA A 202 -21.22 -2.91 -0.83
C ALA A 202 -20.52 -3.52 -2.06
N ALA A 203 -19.19 -3.62 -2.05
CA ALA A 203 -18.43 -4.26 -3.13
C ALA A 203 -18.76 -5.76 -3.28
N ILE A 204 -19.04 -6.46 -2.18
CA ILE A 204 -19.52 -7.86 -2.20
C ILE A 204 -20.86 -7.95 -2.91
N GLU A 205 -21.81 -7.05 -2.64
CA GLU A 205 -23.09 -7.01 -3.34
C GLU A 205 -22.91 -6.73 -4.83
N GLU A 206 -22.09 -5.74 -5.19
CA GLU A 206 -21.82 -5.43 -6.60
C GLU A 206 -21.18 -6.62 -7.35
N MET A 207 -20.30 -7.38 -6.71
CA MET A 207 -19.77 -8.62 -7.30
C MET A 207 -20.86 -9.67 -7.50
N ALA A 208 -21.72 -9.86 -6.51
CA ALA A 208 -22.82 -10.83 -6.58
C ALA A 208 -23.85 -10.45 -7.66
N GLU A 209 -24.08 -9.16 -7.88
CA GLU A 209 -24.92 -8.64 -8.95
C GLU A 209 -24.25 -8.68 -10.35
N GLY A 210 -22.97 -9.07 -10.42
CA GLY A 210 -22.23 -9.16 -11.67
C GLY A 210 -21.78 -7.81 -12.23
N LYS A 211 -21.72 -6.77 -11.39
CA LYS A 211 -21.27 -5.43 -11.76
C LYS A 211 -19.75 -5.26 -11.75
N ILE A 212 -19.02 -6.28 -11.31
CA ILE A 212 -17.56 -6.32 -11.24
C ILE A 212 -17.04 -7.37 -12.20
N ASP A 213 -16.14 -6.99 -13.10
CA ASP A 213 -15.58 -7.87 -14.10
C ASP A 213 -14.38 -8.67 -13.64
N ALA A 214 -13.62 -8.14 -12.65
CA ALA A 214 -12.53 -8.87 -12.00
C ALA A 214 -12.22 -8.26 -10.61
N ILE A 215 -11.64 -9.08 -9.72
CA ILE A 215 -11.04 -8.63 -8.46
C ILE A 215 -9.54 -8.87 -8.50
N ALA A 216 -8.73 -7.87 -8.08
CA ALA A 216 -7.29 -7.97 -8.03
C ALA A 216 -6.78 -7.91 -6.58
N LEU A 217 -6.08 -8.95 -6.16
CA LEU A 217 -5.60 -9.17 -4.79
C LEU A 217 -4.06 -9.16 -4.76
N THR A 218 -3.48 -8.29 -3.94
CA THR A 218 -2.03 -8.03 -3.86
C THR A 218 -1.38 -8.52 -2.56
N ASN A 219 -2.18 -8.93 -1.56
CA ASN A 219 -1.69 -9.55 -0.33
C ASN A 219 -2.76 -10.44 0.30
N LEU A 220 -2.32 -11.41 1.12
CA LEU A 220 -3.20 -12.37 1.77
C LEU A 220 -4.18 -11.73 2.79
N GLY A 221 -3.80 -10.60 3.39
CA GLY A 221 -4.67 -9.87 4.31
C GLY A 221 -5.93 -9.35 3.65
N GLN A 222 -5.90 -9.07 2.34
CA GLN A 222 -7.08 -8.69 1.55
C GLN A 222 -8.10 -9.83 1.47
N VAL A 223 -7.64 -11.07 1.27
CA VAL A 223 -8.49 -12.26 1.25
C VAL A 223 -9.16 -12.45 2.60
N ARG A 224 -8.36 -12.44 3.67
CA ARG A 224 -8.85 -12.59 5.05
C ARG A 224 -9.88 -11.54 5.41
N ARG A 225 -9.57 -10.27 5.10
CA ARG A 225 -10.45 -9.15 5.41
C ARG A 225 -11.77 -9.21 4.66
N LEU A 226 -11.74 -9.59 3.38
CA LEU A 226 -12.96 -9.77 2.57
C LEU A 226 -13.89 -10.83 3.19
N ILE A 227 -13.33 -11.96 3.63
CA ILE A 227 -14.07 -13.04 4.26
C ILE A 227 -14.57 -12.64 5.66
N GLU A 228 -13.74 -11.97 6.44
CA GLU A 228 -14.09 -11.46 7.78
C GLU A 228 -15.29 -10.51 7.71
N VAL A 229 -15.26 -9.54 6.82
CA VAL A 229 -16.36 -8.59 6.64
C VAL A 229 -17.62 -9.28 6.12
N ALA A 230 -17.48 -10.20 5.15
CA ALA A 230 -18.61 -10.97 4.67
C ALA A 230 -19.31 -11.74 5.81
N ARG A 231 -18.54 -12.36 6.70
CA ARG A 231 -19.06 -13.06 7.88
C ARG A 231 -19.70 -12.08 8.88
N ALA A 232 -19.00 -11.02 9.24
CA ALA A 232 -19.46 -10.04 10.21
C ALA A 232 -20.75 -9.33 9.77
N LYS A 233 -20.95 -9.18 8.44
CA LYS A 233 -22.14 -8.53 7.86
C LYS A 233 -23.20 -9.53 7.34
N GLY A 234 -23.03 -10.84 7.56
CA GLY A 234 -23.98 -11.86 7.06
C GLY A 234 -24.04 -11.94 5.52
N ARG A 235 -22.92 -11.68 4.83
CA ARG A 235 -22.81 -11.63 3.37
C ARG A 235 -22.02 -12.81 2.77
N GLU A 236 -21.79 -13.89 3.52
CA GLU A 236 -20.97 -15.02 3.06
C GLU A 236 -21.53 -15.68 1.79
N ALA A 237 -22.86 -15.85 1.71
CA ALA A 237 -23.51 -16.40 0.51
C ALA A 237 -23.31 -15.48 -0.71
N ARG A 238 -23.49 -14.17 -0.53
CA ARG A 238 -23.29 -13.15 -1.56
C ARG A 238 -21.83 -13.09 -2.01
N LEU A 239 -20.88 -13.18 -1.08
CA LEU A 239 -19.46 -13.25 -1.43
C LEU A 239 -19.15 -14.48 -2.28
N ARG A 240 -19.65 -15.66 -1.92
CA ARG A 240 -19.47 -16.89 -2.70
C ARG A 240 -20.08 -16.78 -4.10
N GLU A 241 -21.30 -16.26 -4.21
CA GLU A 241 -21.96 -16.00 -5.49
C GLU A 241 -21.13 -15.04 -6.36
N GLY A 242 -20.69 -13.91 -5.78
CA GLY A 242 -19.87 -12.94 -6.48
C GLY A 242 -18.56 -13.53 -6.97
N LEU A 243 -17.78 -14.18 -6.09
CA LEU A 243 -16.51 -14.80 -6.45
C LEU A 243 -16.66 -15.98 -7.41
N ALA A 244 -17.81 -16.67 -7.44
CA ALA A 244 -18.05 -17.75 -8.42
C ALA A 244 -18.08 -17.22 -9.86
N ARG A 245 -18.55 -16.00 -10.06
CA ARG A 245 -18.69 -15.39 -11.39
C ARG A 245 -17.59 -14.36 -11.71
N THR A 246 -16.95 -13.77 -10.71
CA THR A 246 -15.92 -12.74 -10.91
C THR A 246 -14.55 -13.36 -10.97
N PRO A 247 -13.79 -13.20 -12.07
CA PRO A 247 -12.40 -13.63 -12.18
C PRO A 247 -11.53 -13.06 -11.05
N ILE A 248 -10.74 -13.93 -10.41
CA ILE A 248 -9.87 -13.58 -9.28
C ILE A 248 -8.42 -13.53 -9.77
N ALA A 249 -7.83 -12.34 -9.73
CA ALA A 249 -6.43 -12.11 -10.06
C ALA A 249 -5.60 -12.02 -8.75
N SER A 250 -4.60 -12.89 -8.64
CA SER A 250 -3.69 -12.98 -7.48
C SER A 250 -2.29 -12.55 -7.88
N VAL A 251 -1.64 -11.71 -7.06
CA VAL A 251 -0.28 -11.23 -7.34
C VAL A 251 0.78 -12.31 -7.20
N GLY A 252 0.53 -13.37 -6.43
CA GLY A 252 1.54 -14.37 -6.16
C GLY A 252 1.05 -15.56 -5.31
N PRO A 253 1.94 -16.55 -5.07
CA PRO A 253 1.56 -17.82 -4.43
C PRO A 253 0.94 -17.65 -3.06
N ALA A 254 1.46 -16.78 -2.20
CA ALA A 254 0.91 -16.57 -0.86
C ALA A 254 -0.57 -16.14 -0.87
N VAL A 255 -0.98 -15.33 -1.86
CA VAL A 255 -2.39 -14.93 -2.02
C VAL A 255 -3.22 -16.07 -2.58
N SER A 256 -2.68 -16.84 -3.54
CA SER A 256 -3.34 -18.00 -4.13
C SER A 256 -3.54 -19.11 -3.12
N ASP A 257 -2.56 -19.36 -2.25
CA ASP A 257 -2.64 -20.37 -1.18
C ASP A 257 -3.68 -19.96 -0.13
N GLU A 258 -3.75 -18.68 0.21
CA GLU A 258 -4.78 -18.16 1.12
C GLU A 258 -6.19 -18.30 0.50
N LEU A 259 -6.37 -17.97 -0.78
CA LEU A 259 -7.63 -18.22 -1.49
C LEU A 259 -8.02 -19.70 -1.45
N LYS A 260 -7.08 -20.59 -1.77
CA LYS A 260 -7.28 -22.03 -1.77
C LYS A 260 -7.65 -22.57 -0.39
N SER A 261 -7.06 -22.07 0.70
CA SER A 261 -7.41 -22.47 2.08
C SER A 261 -8.86 -22.17 2.44
N HIS A 262 -9.49 -21.23 1.74
CA HIS A 262 -10.89 -20.86 1.86
C HIS A 262 -11.79 -21.50 0.78
N GLY A 263 -11.27 -22.44 -0.01
CA GLY A 263 -12.00 -23.09 -1.10
C GLY A 263 -12.27 -22.19 -2.29
N LEU A 264 -11.48 -21.11 -2.46
CA LEU A 264 -11.57 -20.17 -3.57
C LEU A 264 -10.49 -20.46 -4.61
N ARG A 265 -10.76 -20.08 -5.88
CA ARG A 265 -9.82 -20.27 -6.99
C ARG A 265 -8.97 -19.04 -7.24
N THR A 266 -7.91 -19.20 -7.99
CA THR A 266 -7.19 -18.13 -8.68
C THR A 266 -7.35 -18.35 -10.18
N ASP A 267 -7.83 -17.33 -10.91
CA ASP A 267 -8.07 -17.41 -12.35
C ASP A 267 -6.93 -16.75 -13.15
N ILE A 268 -6.33 -15.71 -12.59
CA ILE A 268 -5.31 -14.88 -13.25
C ILE A 268 -4.09 -14.77 -12.34
N TYR A 269 -2.91 -15.05 -12.92
CA TYR A 269 -1.67 -15.13 -12.20
C TYR A 269 -0.50 -14.58 -13.05
N PRO A 270 0.43 -13.79 -12.48
CA PRO A 270 1.58 -13.31 -13.23
C PRO A 270 2.48 -14.44 -13.70
N ALA A 271 2.98 -14.35 -14.93
CA ALA A 271 3.96 -15.29 -15.46
C ALA A 271 5.37 -15.05 -14.85
N ASN A 272 6.26 -16.05 -15.02
CA ASN A 272 7.70 -15.93 -14.73
C ASN A 272 8.05 -15.53 -13.30
N ASN A 273 7.24 -15.91 -12.31
CA ASN A 273 7.45 -15.59 -10.88
C ASN A 273 7.60 -14.08 -10.60
N ALA A 274 7.03 -13.24 -11.44
CA ALA A 274 7.10 -11.78 -11.32
C ALA A 274 5.94 -11.24 -10.45
N TYR A 275 6.02 -11.44 -9.15
CA TYR A 275 4.96 -11.17 -8.17
C TYR A 275 4.85 -9.69 -7.77
N PHE A 276 4.54 -8.83 -8.74
CA PHE A 276 4.39 -7.39 -8.58
C PHE A 276 3.12 -6.89 -9.29
N MET A 277 2.70 -5.67 -8.97
CA MET A 277 1.48 -5.07 -9.54
C MET A 277 1.50 -4.99 -11.07
N LYS A 278 2.60 -4.54 -11.69
CA LYS A 278 2.68 -4.39 -13.15
C LYS A 278 2.54 -5.74 -13.90
N PRO A 279 3.26 -6.82 -13.53
CA PRO A 279 3.02 -8.15 -14.10
C PRO A 279 1.61 -8.67 -13.88
N LEU A 280 1.00 -8.41 -12.70
CA LEU A 280 -0.40 -8.78 -12.44
C LEU A 280 -1.34 -8.09 -13.41
N ILE A 281 -1.21 -6.77 -13.60
CA ILE A 281 -2.02 -6.00 -14.55
C ILE A 281 -1.82 -6.51 -15.99
N SER A 282 -0.59 -6.83 -16.38
CA SER A 282 -0.29 -7.42 -17.69
C SER A 282 -0.98 -8.77 -17.88
N ALA A 283 -1.00 -9.62 -16.84
CA ALA A 283 -1.70 -10.89 -16.86
C ALA A 283 -3.22 -10.69 -16.96
N MET A 284 -3.77 -9.73 -16.21
CA MET A 284 -5.19 -9.36 -16.29
C MET A 284 -5.56 -8.86 -17.69
N ALA A 285 -4.78 -7.97 -18.27
CA ALA A 285 -4.99 -7.47 -19.63
C ALA A 285 -4.92 -8.58 -20.69
N ALA A 286 -4.05 -9.56 -20.49
CA ALA A 286 -3.94 -10.72 -21.40
C ALA A 286 -5.10 -11.70 -21.26
N ALA A 287 -5.62 -11.90 -20.05
CA ALA A 287 -6.70 -12.84 -19.77
C ALA A 287 -8.08 -12.26 -20.10
N LEU A 288 -8.34 -11.02 -19.64
CA LEU A 288 -9.64 -10.36 -19.79
C LEU A 288 -9.81 -9.76 -21.18
N GLY A 289 -8.80 -9.12 -21.75
CA GLY A 289 -8.87 -8.43 -23.04
C GLY A 289 -9.19 -9.32 -24.26
N LYS A 290 -9.36 -10.62 -24.06
CA LYS A 290 -9.82 -11.59 -25.09
C LYS A 290 -11.34 -11.70 -25.18
N ASN A 291 -12.05 -11.29 -24.13
CA ASN A 291 -13.49 -11.36 -24.04
C ASN A 291 -14.05 -9.92 -23.87
N PRO A 292 -15.17 -9.56 -24.47
CA PRO A 292 -15.77 -8.25 -24.20
C PRO A 292 -16.14 -8.15 -22.72
N PRO A 293 -16.04 -6.94 -22.10
CA PRO A 293 -16.56 -6.71 -20.76
C PRO A 293 -18.03 -7.10 -20.71
N ARG A 294 -18.48 -7.60 -19.59
CA ARG A 294 -19.88 -7.95 -19.41
C ARG A 294 -20.70 -6.68 -19.64
N ALA A 295 -21.65 -6.75 -20.55
CA ALA A 295 -22.61 -5.67 -20.77
C ALA A 295 -23.44 -5.52 -19.48
N GLY A 296 -22.90 -4.75 -18.54
CA GLY A 296 -23.54 -4.48 -17.26
C GLY A 296 -24.74 -3.59 -17.49
N VAL A 297 -25.81 -3.88 -16.80
CA VAL A 297 -26.85 -2.90 -16.48
C VAL A 297 -26.15 -1.78 -15.71
N ARG A 298 -25.72 -0.73 -16.43
CA ARG A 298 -25.20 0.52 -15.85
C ARG A 298 -26.34 1.41 -15.43
#